data_5210d5f56b5780e76e80bcd21a3553cc
#
_entry.id   5210d5f56b5780e76e80bcd21a3553cc
#
_cell.length_a   1.000
_cell.length_b   1.000
_cell.length_c   1.000
_cell.angle_alpha   90.00
_cell.angle_beta   90.00
_cell.angle_gamma   90.00
#
_symmetry.space_group_name_H-M   'P 1'
#
loop_
_entity.id
_entity.type
_entity.pdbx_description
1 polymer ?
#
loop_
_entity_poly.entity_id
_entity_poly.type
_entity_poly.pdbx_seq_one_letter_code
_entity_poly.pdbx_strand_id
1 'polypeptide(L)'
;VNKVCLMKGEMPSGQGEIAIDRMYADNNSLQVGDTLTGGKKSWKITGLVALSDYSALFQNNNDSMFDSVKFGVGVVTPEEFETLSQEKLQYNYAWIYNKQPENEKEEKKVSEDLMEDIGNVVTLETFVPRYLNQAIIFTGDDMGGDKAMVVMLLYIVIVIMAFVFGITISN
;
A
#
# COMPACT_ATOMS: atom_id res chain seq x y z
N VAL A 1 -6.62 3.15 12.15
CA VAL A 1 -5.74 2.34 11.31
C VAL A 1 -6.35 2.30 9.92
N ASN A 2 -5.56 2.29 8.87
CA ASN A 2 -5.97 2.07 7.47
C ASN A 2 -7.05 3.04 6.97
N LYS A 3 -6.78 4.32 7.07
CA LYS A 3 -7.69 5.35 6.54
C LYS A 3 -7.55 5.42 5.02
N VAL A 4 -8.69 5.38 4.34
CA VAL A 4 -8.75 5.65 2.90
C VAL A 4 -8.45 7.14 2.67
N CYS A 5 -7.52 7.43 1.78
CA CYS A 5 -7.19 8.79 1.34
C CYS A 5 -7.87 9.04 0.00
N LEU A 6 -8.82 9.95 -0.04
CA LEU A 6 -9.44 10.39 -1.28
C LEU A 6 -8.47 11.31 -2.03
N MET A 7 -8.09 10.93 -3.25
CA MET A 7 -7.16 11.66 -4.09
C MET A 7 -7.87 12.53 -5.13
N LYS A 8 -9.02 12.05 -5.66
CA LYS A 8 -9.82 12.76 -6.67
C LYS A 8 -11.27 12.31 -6.61
N GLY A 9 -12.20 13.19 -6.93
CA GLY A 9 -13.64 12.89 -6.96
C GLY A 9 -14.24 12.82 -5.56
N GLU A 10 -15.18 11.92 -5.35
CA GLU A 10 -15.96 11.76 -4.12
C GLU A 10 -15.98 10.30 -3.69
N MET A 11 -16.18 10.07 -2.39
CA MET A 11 -16.41 8.71 -1.87
C MET A 11 -17.78 8.19 -2.33
N PRO A 12 -17.93 6.87 -2.55
CA PRO A 12 -19.22 6.28 -2.89
C PRO A 12 -20.27 6.62 -1.83
N SER A 13 -21.45 6.99 -2.27
CA SER A 13 -22.58 7.38 -1.41
C SER A 13 -23.80 6.44 -1.54
N GLY A 14 -23.79 5.54 -2.52
CA GLY A 14 -24.91 4.63 -2.79
C GLY A 14 -24.49 3.38 -3.54
N GLN A 15 -25.50 2.56 -3.83
CA GLN A 15 -25.31 1.34 -4.64
C GLN A 15 -24.93 1.68 -6.08
N GLY A 16 -24.10 0.83 -6.69
CA GLY A 16 -23.60 1.03 -8.04
C GLY A 16 -22.48 2.07 -8.16
N GLU A 17 -21.94 2.54 -7.04
CA GLU A 17 -20.81 3.46 -6.98
C GLU A 17 -19.57 2.79 -6.38
N ILE A 18 -18.39 3.19 -6.88
CA ILE A 18 -17.10 2.68 -6.40
C ILE A 18 -16.05 3.78 -6.44
N ALA A 19 -15.19 3.83 -5.42
CA ALA A 19 -13.91 4.53 -5.49
C ALA A 19 -12.80 3.50 -5.65
N ILE A 20 -11.92 3.68 -6.62
CA ILE A 20 -10.88 2.70 -6.98
C ILE A 20 -9.49 3.24 -6.68
N ASP A 21 -8.54 2.32 -6.49
CA ASP A 21 -7.14 2.67 -6.32
C ASP A 21 -6.63 3.49 -7.52
N ARG A 22 -5.88 4.55 -7.21
CA ARG A 22 -5.35 5.47 -8.23
C ARG A 22 -4.36 4.79 -9.17
N MET A 23 -3.47 3.93 -8.67
CA MET A 23 -2.48 3.27 -9.51
C MET A 23 -3.14 2.30 -10.49
N TYR A 24 -4.14 1.55 -10.02
CA TYR A 24 -4.96 0.71 -10.91
C TYR A 24 -5.70 1.53 -11.96
N ALA A 25 -6.29 2.66 -11.57
CA ALA A 25 -7.00 3.55 -12.48
C ALA A 25 -6.07 4.12 -13.57
N ASP A 26 -4.91 4.65 -13.16
CA ASP A 26 -3.92 5.22 -14.08
C ASP A 26 -3.43 4.18 -15.09
N ASN A 27 -3.13 2.95 -14.65
CA ASN A 27 -2.64 1.88 -15.53
C ASN A 27 -3.70 1.30 -16.45
N ASN A 28 -4.98 1.44 -16.12
CA ASN A 28 -6.10 1.00 -16.96
C ASN A 28 -6.79 2.16 -17.70
N SER A 29 -6.23 3.38 -17.65
CA SER A 29 -6.78 4.59 -18.28
C SER A 29 -8.22 4.89 -17.83
N LEU A 30 -8.55 4.60 -16.57
CA LEU A 30 -9.85 4.85 -15.96
C LEU A 30 -9.88 6.19 -15.23
N GLN A 31 -11.02 6.87 -15.29
CA GLN A 31 -11.21 8.16 -14.67
C GLN A 31 -12.50 8.22 -13.86
N VAL A 32 -12.62 9.23 -12.99
CA VAL A 32 -13.87 9.54 -12.31
C VAL A 32 -14.97 9.83 -13.35
N GLY A 33 -16.10 9.15 -13.22
CA GLY A 33 -17.22 9.18 -14.16
C GLY A 33 -17.29 7.96 -15.08
N ASP A 34 -16.20 7.22 -15.26
CA ASP A 34 -16.19 5.99 -16.05
C ASP A 34 -16.93 4.86 -15.34
N THR A 35 -17.17 3.79 -16.09
CA THR A 35 -17.80 2.57 -15.58
C THR A 35 -16.77 1.46 -15.46
N LEU A 36 -16.63 0.90 -14.27
CA LEU A 36 -15.87 -0.32 -14.01
C LEU A 36 -16.81 -1.52 -14.04
N THR A 37 -16.46 -2.55 -14.81
CA THR A 37 -17.22 -3.80 -14.87
C THR A 37 -16.41 -4.93 -14.27
N GLY A 38 -17.02 -5.66 -13.32
CA GLY A 38 -16.43 -6.82 -12.68
C GLY A 38 -17.44 -7.96 -12.52
N GLY A 39 -17.16 -9.10 -13.14
CA GLY A 39 -18.08 -10.22 -13.14
C GLY A 39 -19.43 -9.88 -13.82
N LYS A 40 -20.52 -9.92 -13.05
CA LYS A 40 -21.87 -9.58 -13.53
C LYS A 40 -22.32 -8.17 -13.13
N LYS A 41 -21.46 -7.41 -12.50
CA LYS A 41 -21.78 -6.07 -11.99
C LYS A 41 -21.00 -4.98 -12.70
N SER A 42 -21.56 -3.78 -12.66
CA SER A 42 -20.93 -2.57 -13.14
C SER A 42 -21.13 -1.46 -12.10
N TRP A 43 -20.09 -0.66 -11.89
CA TRP A 43 -20.10 0.45 -10.96
C TRP A 43 -19.64 1.71 -11.66
N LYS A 44 -20.24 2.83 -11.30
CA LYS A 44 -19.74 4.15 -11.67
C LYS A 44 -18.56 4.51 -10.76
N ILE A 45 -17.43 4.88 -11.34
CA ILE A 45 -16.27 5.36 -10.59
C ILE A 45 -16.58 6.78 -10.10
N THR A 46 -16.72 6.95 -8.79
CA THR A 46 -16.98 8.25 -8.17
C THR A 46 -15.72 8.90 -7.64
N GLY A 47 -14.70 8.11 -7.30
CA GLY A 47 -13.45 8.63 -6.75
C GLY A 47 -12.25 7.77 -7.03
N LEU A 48 -11.07 8.39 -6.93
CA LEU A 48 -9.78 7.72 -6.91
C LEU A 48 -9.20 7.84 -5.50
N VAL A 49 -8.73 6.72 -4.97
CA VAL A 49 -8.27 6.60 -3.59
C VAL A 49 -6.86 6.03 -3.51
N ALA A 50 -6.22 6.25 -2.38
CA ALA A 50 -5.01 5.54 -1.97
C ALA A 50 -5.25 4.92 -0.59
N LEU A 51 -4.74 3.70 -0.40
CA LEU A 51 -4.82 2.96 0.83
C LEU A 51 -3.41 2.63 1.32
N SER A 52 -3.15 2.83 2.61
CA SER A 52 -1.83 2.58 3.21
C SER A 52 -1.40 1.11 3.13
N ASP A 53 -2.36 0.20 3.19
CA ASP A 53 -2.13 -1.25 3.14
C ASP A 53 -1.84 -1.75 1.73
N TYR A 54 -2.16 -0.94 0.73
CA TYR A 54 -1.98 -1.20 -0.70
C TYR A 54 -1.12 -0.12 -1.35
N SER A 55 -0.09 0.35 -0.64
CA SER A 55 0.92 1.27 -1.20
C SER A 55 1.63 0.67 -2.41
N ALA A 56 1.75 -0.65 -2.46
CA ALA A 56 1.99 -1.46 -3.65
C ALA A 56 0.87 -2.51 -3.76
N LEU A 57 0.34 -2.71 -4.96
CA LEU A 57 -0.86 -3.53 -5.21
C LEU A 57 -0.53 -5.04 -5.28
N PHE A 58 0.01 -5.57 -4.19
CA PHE A 58 0.16 -7.02 -4.02
C PHE A 58 -1.21 -7.66 -3.79
N GLN A 59 -1.57 -8.65 -4.61
CA GLN A 59 -2.79 -9.41 -4.42
C GLN A 59 -2.70 -10.33 -3.19
N ASN A 60 -1.54 -10.97 -3.00
CA ASN A 60 -1.24 -11.78 -1.84
C ASN A 60 0.10 -11.36 -1.23
N ASN A 61 0.23 -11.51 0.09
CA ASN A 61 1.46 -11.16 0.79
C ASN A 61 2.68 -12.01 0.40
N ASN A 62 2.46 -13.14 -0.24
CA ASN A 62 3.52 -14.05 -0.72
C ASN A 62 3.92 -13.81 -2.18
N ASP A 63 3.29 -12.86 -2.86
CA ASP A 63 3.61 -12.54 -4.24
C ASP A 63 4.98 -11.84 -4.29
N SER A 64 5.82 -12.24 -5.24
CA SER A 64 7.13 -11.61 -5.45
C SER A 64 7.08 -10.32 -6.26
N MET A 65 5.97 -10.09 -6.96
CA MET A 65 5.70 -8.91 -7.78
C MET A 65 4.22 -8.55 -7.71
N PHE A 66 3.91 -7.26 -7.81
CA PHE A 66 2.55 -6.80 -7.95
C PHE A 66 2.23 -6.47 -9.42
N ASP A 67 0.95 -6.60 -9.79
CA ASP A 67 0.46 -6.28 -11.14
C ASP A 67 -0.73 -5.32 -11.03
N SER A 68 -0.43 -4.04 -11.03
CA SER A 68 -1.42 -2.97 -10.90
C SER A 68 -2.29 -2.77 -12.16
N VAL A 69 -2.06 -3.53 -13.21
CA VAL A 69 -2.99 -3.60 -14.37
C VAL A 69 -4.11 -4.60 -14.11
N LYS A 70 -3.77 -5.76 -13.52
CA LYS A 70 -4.74 -6.85 -13.29
C LYS A 70 -5.40 -6.80 -11.93
N PHE A 71 -4.68 -6.34 -10.92
CA PHE A 71 -5.17 -6.27 -9.54
C PHE A 71 -5.30 -4.83 -9.10
N GLY A 72 -6.45 -4.52 -8.53
CA GLY A 72 -6.74 -3.24 -7.90
C GLY A 72 -7.72 -3.43 -6.75
N VAL A 73 -7.78 -2.46 -5.88
CA VAL A 73 -8.73 -2.41 -4.77
C VAL A 73 -9.73 -1.30 -4.98
N GLY A 74 -10.94 -1.53 -4.49
CA GLY A 74 -12.01 -0.55 -4.54
C GLY A 74 -12.73 -0.46 -3.21
N VAL A 75 -13.30 0.70 -2.96
CA VAL A 75 -14.13 1.00 -1.80
C VAL A 75 -15.55 1.21 -2.28
N VAL A 76 -16.48 0.52 -1.66
CA VAL A 76 -17.92 0.64 -1.90
C VAL A 76 -18.65 0.92 -0.58
N THR A 77 -19.92 1.28 -0.64
CA THR A 77 -20.74 1.38 0.59
C THR A 77 -21.03 0.00 1.18
N PRO A 78 -21.34 -0.10 2.48
CA PRO A 78 -21.75 -1.36 3.10
C PRO A 78 -22.93 -2.01 2.37
N GLU A 79 -23.91 -1.22 1.94
CA GLU A 79 -25.10 -1.69 1.23
C GLU A 79 -24.75 -2.27 -0.14
N GLU A 80 -23.76 -1.69 -0.85
CA GLU A 80 -23.27 -2.26 -2.10
C GLU A 80 -22.47 -3.54 -1.84
N PHE A 81 -21.64 -3.55 -0.79
CA PHE A 81 -20.84 -4.71 -0.41
C PHE A 81 -21.70 -5.94 -0.11
N GLU A 82 -22.83 -5.78 0.58
CA GLU A 82 -23.77 -6.86 0.87
C GLU A 82 -24.38 -7.50 -0.39
N THR A 83 -24.39 -6.76 -1.52
CA THR A 83 -24.89 -7.27 -2.81
C THR A 83 -23.86 -8.08 -3.58
N LEU A 84 -22.60 -8.11 -3.14
CA LEU A 84 -21.52 -8.89 -3.75
C LEU A 84 -21.61 -10.37 -3.34
N SER A 85 -20.98 -11.25 -4.14
CA SER A 85 -20.87 -12.66 -3.77
C SER A 85 -20.09 -12.82 -2.48
N GLN A 86 -20.70 -13.51 -1.52
CA GLN A 86 -20.08 -13.77 -0.22
C GLN A 86 -19.20 -15.03 -0.20
N GLU A 87 -19.06 -15.73 -1.33
CA GLU A 87 -18.28 -16.98 -1.43
C GLU A 87 -16.76 -16.79 -1.15
N LYS A 88 -16.28 -15.57 -1.36
CA LYS A 88 -14.87 -15.21 -1.15
C LYS A 88 -14.69 -14.12 -0.09
N LEU A 89 -15.66 -14.00 0.81
CA LEU A 89 -15.58 -13.02 1.88
C LEU A 89 -14.43 -13.37 2.84
N GLN A 90 -13.58 -12.39 3.08
CA GLN A 90 -12.51 -12.47 4.06
C GLN A 90 -12.62 -11.30 5.03
N TYR A 91 -12.36 -11.57 6.30
CA TYR A 91 -12.31 -10.55 7.33
C TYR A 91 -10.86 -10.26 7.67
N ASN A 92 -10.41 -9.05 7.32
CA ASN A 92 -9.07 -8.59 7.63
C ASN A 92 -9.12 -7.59 8.79
N TYR A 93 -8.30 -7.82 9.79
CA TYR A 93 -8.19 -6.95 10.96
C TYR A 93 -6.81 -6.32 10.99
N ALA A 94 -6.75 -5.02 11.22
CA ALA A 94 -5.51 -4.30 11.39
C ALA A 94 -5.45 -3.69 12.79
N TRP A 95 -4.26 -3.65 13.38
CA TRP A 95 -4.04 -3.14 14.72
C TRP A 95 -2.84 -2.20 14.79
N ILE A 96 -2.82 -1.39 15.83
CA ILE A 96 -1.68 -0.56 16.22
C ILE A 96 -1.36 -0.89 17.67
N TYR A 97 -0.09 -1.08 17.99
CA TYR A 97 0.34 -1.25 19.37
C TYR A 97 0.20 0.06 20.14
N ASN A 98 -0.27 -0.02 21.40
CA ASN A 98 -0.34 1.15 22.29
C ASN A 98 1.06 1.74 22.54
N LYS A 99 2.07 0.88 22.66
CA LYS A 99 3.48 1.24 22.70
C LYS A 99 4.14 0.63 21.45
N GLN A 100 4.69 1.48 20.60
CA GLN A 100 5.38 1.01 19.40
C GLN A 100 6.70 0.34 19.80
N PRO A 101 7.07 -0.79 19.17
CA PRO A 101 8.37 -1.42 19.35
C PRO A 101 9.51 -0.46 18.98
N GLU A 102 10.60 -0.50 19.72
CA GLU A 102 11.74 0.40 19.51
C GLU A 102 12.69 -0.09 18.40
N ASN A 103 12.64 -1.37 18.07
CA ASN A 103 13.48 -2.00 17.07
C ASN A 103 12.83 -3.29 16.52
N GLU A 104 13.38 -3.82 15.42
CA GLU A 104 12.86 -5.01 14.74
C GLU A 104 12.80 -6.26 15.64
N LYS A 105 13.76 -6.43 16.55
CA LYS A 105 13.79 -7.59 17.46
C LYS A 105 12.64 -7.55 18.45
N GLU A 106 12.34 -6.36 18.98
CA GLU A 106 11.20 -6.16 19.87
C GLU A 106 9.88 -6.30 19.10
N GLU A 107 9.81 -5.73 17.88
CA GLU A 107 8.65 -5.87 17.01
C GLU A 107 8.34 -7.35 16.72
N LYS A 108 9.36 -8.13 16.36
CA LYS A 108 9.20 -9.55 16.11
C LYS A 108 8.65 -10.28 17.35
N LYS A 109 9.23 -10.05 18.52
CA LYS A 109 8.79 -10.69 19.76
C LYS A 109 7.35 -10.33 20.10
N VAL A 110 7.00 -9.05 20.10
CA VAL A 110 5.64 -8.59 20.42
C VAL A 110 4.63 -9.14 19.42
N SER A 111 5.02 -9.26 18.14
CA SER A 111 4.15 -9.84 17.11
C SER A 111 3.96 -11.34 17.28
N GLU A 112 5.00 -12.07 17.64
CA GLU A 112 4.92 -13.52 17.92
C GLU A 112 4.06 -13.80 19.16
N ASP A 113 4.27 -13.06 20.25
CA ASP A 113 3.46 -13.16 21.46
C ASP A 113 1.97 -12.89 21.16
N LEU A 114 1.67 -11.84 20.40
CA LEU A 114 0.30 -11.49 19.97
C LEU A 114 -0.32 -12.58 19.09
N MET A 115 0.45 -13.15 18.16
CA MET A 115 -0.03 -14.24 17.30
C MET A 115 -0.42 -15.47 18.11
N GLU A 116 0.39 -15.80 19.14
CA GLU A 116 0.09 -16.92 20.06
C GLU A 116 -1.19 -16.63 20.86
N ASP A 117 -1.30 -15.44 21.43
CA ASP A 117 -2.47 -15.04 22.23
C ASP A 117 -3.77 -15.09 21.41
N ILE A 118 -3.75 -14.56 20.18
CA ILE A 118 -4.92 -14.59 19.30
C ILE A 118 -5.21 -16.03 18.85
N GLY A 119 -4.18 -16.80 18.49
CA GLY A 119 -4.31 -18.19 18.06
C GLY A 119 -4.92 -19.11 19.11
N ASN A 120 -4.77 -18.78 20.40
CA ASN A 120 -5.40 -19.50 21.50
C ASN A 120 -6.92 -19.26 21.59
N VAL A 121 -7.43 -18.20 20.96
CA VAL A 121 -8.85 -17.79 21.05
C VAL A 121 -9.61 -18.04 19.74
N VAL A 122 -8.94 -17.83 18.61
CA VAL A 122 -9.53 -17.96 17.26
C VAL A 122 -8.58 -18.67 16.31
N THR A 123 -9.15 -19.31 15.28
CA THR A 123 -8.35 -19.88 14.19
C THR A 123 -7.89 -18.74 13.28
N LEU A 124 -6.58 -18.58 13.17
CA LEU A 124 -5.96 -17.62 12.24
C LEU A 124 -5.71 -18.31 10.90
N GLU A 125 -6.17 -17.72 9.81
CA GLU A 125 -5.81 -18.15 8.46
C GLU A 125 -4.45 -17.57 8.07
N THR A 126 -4.25 -16.30 8.34
CA THR A 126 -2.99 -15.59 8.03
C THR A 126 -2.73 -14.52 9.08
N PHE A 127 -1.47 -14.38 9.46
CA PHE A 127 -0.99 -13.32 10.35
C PHE A 127 0.20 -12.62 9.68
N VAL A 128 0.06 -11.32 9.43
CA VAL A 128 1.06 -10.52 8.70
C VAL A 128 1.55 -9.38 9.60
N PRO A 129 2.64 -9.55 10.35
CA PRO A 129 3.27 -8.46 11.06
C PRO A 129 3.89 -7.48 10.05
N ARG A 130 4.15 -6.26 10.50
CA ARG A 130 4.66 -5.19 9.64
C ARG A 130 5.94 -5.57 8.90
N TYR A 131 6.89 -6.21 9.58
CA TYR A 131 8.17 -6.63 9.00
C TYR A 131 8.08 -7.76 7.96
N LEU A 132 6.91 -8.39 7.80
CA LEU A 132 6.62 -9.39 6.76
C LEU A 132 5.59 -8.89 5.73
N ASN A 133 5.14 -7.65 5.85
CA ASN A 133 4.19 -7.08 4.90
C ASN A 133 4.92 -6.65 3.62
N GLN A 134 4.65 -7.33 2.51
CA GLN A 134 5.33 -7.11 1.23
C GLN A 134 5.19 -5.66 0.72
N ALA A 135 4.03 -5.06 0.86
CA ALA A 135 3.82 -3.68 0.43
C ALA A 135 4.68 -2.69 1.23
N ILE A 136 4.84 -2.92 2.54
CA ILE A 136 5.69 -2.09 3.41
C ILE A 136 7.17 -2.33 3.12
N ILE A 137 7.59 -3.58 2.94
CA ILE A 137 8.98 -3.93 2.57
C ILE A 137 9.34 -3.29 1.24
N PHE A 138 8.51 -3.48 0.22
CA PHE A 138 8.75 -2.92 -1.12
C PHE A 138 8.87 -1.39 -1.06
N THR A 139 7.95 -0.71 -0.40
CA THR A 139 7.98 0.75 -0.27
C THR A 139 9.19 1.23 0.55
N GLY A 140 9.58 0.47 1.58
CA GLY A 140 10.74 0.77 2.42
C GLY A 140 12.06 0.60 1.66
N ASP A 141 12.19 -0.44 0.88
CA ASP A 141 13.37 -0.72 0.05
C ASP A 141 13.53 0.33 -1.06
N ASP A 142 12.44 0.72 -1.70
CA ASP A 142 12.43 1.76 -2.72
C ASP A 142 12.89 3.11 -2.15
N MET A 143 12.35 3.52 -1.00
CA MET A 143 12.78 4.72 -0.29
C MET A 143 14.25 4.64 0.18
N GLY A 144 14.73 3.45 0.55
CA GLY A 144 16.12 3.19 0.93
C GLY A 144 17.06 3.35 -0.27
N GLY A 145 16.67 2.83 -1.42
CA GLY A 145 17.37 2.96 -2.70
C GLY A 145 17.50 4.41 -3.15
N ASP A 146 16.41 5.16 -3.10
CA ASP A 146 16.37 6.59 -3.44
C ASP A 146 17.30 7.41 -2.55
N LYS A 147 17.32 7.15 -1.25
CA LYS A 147 18.23 7.80 -0.30
C LYS A 147 19.69 7.50 -0.62
N ALA A 148 20.04 6.27 -0.92
CA ALA A 148 21.40 5.88 -1.29
C ALA A 148 21.83 6.57 -2.58
N MET A 149 20.95 6.65 -3.58
CA MET A 149 21.19 7.34 -4.85
C MET A 149 21.44 8.85 -4.66
N VAL A 150 20.62 9.52 -3.85
CA VAL A 150 20.79 10.95 -3.53
C VAL A 150 22.11 11.21 -2.80
N VAL A 151 22.48 10.36 -1.84
CA VAL A 151 23.76 10.47 -1.13
C VAL A 151 24.94 10.27 -2.08
N MET A 152 24.88 9.28 -2.97
CA MET A 152 25.91 9.05 -3.99
C MET A 152 26.06 10.26 -4.91
N LEU A 153 24.96 10.84 -5.39
CA LEU A 153 24.96 12.04 -6.23
C LEU A 153 25.60 13.22 -5.51
N LEU A 154 25.29 13.40 -4.23
CA LEU A 154 25.90 14.46 -3.40
C LEU A 154 27.43 14.31 -3.32
N TYR A 155 27.95 13.10 -3.12
CA TYR A 155 29.40 12.85 -3.12
C TYR A 155 30.04 13.18 -4.46
N ILE A 156 29.42 12.82 -5.58
CA ILE A 156 29.92 13.16 -6.93
C ILE A 156 30.00 14.68 -7.09
N VAL A 157 28.96 15.41 -6.68
CA VAL A 157 28.99 16.90 -6.77
C VAL A 157 30.10 17.50 -5.91
N ILE A 158 30.31 17.00 -4.69
CA ILE A 158 31.40 17.48 -3.80
C ILE A 158 32.76 17.25 -4.45
N VAL A 159 32.99 16.09 -5.04
CA VAL A 159 34.24 15.77 -5.73
C VAL A 159 34.50 16.73 -6.91
N ILE A 160 33.48 16.94 -7.76
CA ILE A 160 33.54 17.86 -8.89
C ILE A 160 33.88 19.29 -8.40
N MET A 161 33.18 19.75 -7.37
CA MET A 161 33.42 21.06 -6.78
C MET A 161 34.85 21.20 -6.24
N ALA A 162 35.38 20.17 -5.55
CA ALA A 162 36.75 20.16 -5.06
C ALA A 162 37.79 20.27 -6.20
N PHE A 163 37.55 19.55 -7.32
CA PHE A 163 38.43 19.68 -8.51
C PHE A 163 38.37 21.08 -9.12
N VAL A 164 37.17 21.65 -9.29
CA VAL A 164 37.00 22.99 -9.87
C VAL A 164 37.70 24.03 -9.00
N PHE A 165 37.52 23.99 -7.68
CA PHE A 165 38.19 24.90 -6.76
C PHE A 165 39.70 24.68 -6.76
N GLY A 166 40.18 23.43 -6.78
CA GLY A 166 41.62 23.12 -6.85
C GLY A 166 42.29 23.72 -8.08
N ILE A 167 41.65 23.59 -9.25
CA ILE A 167 42.15 24.17 -10.49
C ILE A 167 42.12 25.70 -10.45
N THR A 168 41.05 26.29 -9.89
CA THR A 168 40.89 27.75 -9.84
C THR A 168 41.92 28.41 -8.90
N ILE A 169 42.27 27.75 -7.79
CA ILE A 169 43.27 28.28 -6.83
C ILE A 169 44.71 28.05 -7.31
N SER A 170 44.93 27.01 -8.12
CA SER A 170 46.27 26.66 -8.65
C SER A 170 46.70 27.51 -9.86
N ASN A 171 45.79 28.28 -10.45
CA ASN A 171 46.04 29.23 -11.53
C ASN A 171 46.20 30.66 -10.97
#